data_a8b2eea2d8c7f9eaac17c436f729d15c
#
_entry.id   a8b2eea2d8c7f9eaac17c436f729d15c
#
_cell.length_a   1.000
_cell.length_b   1.000
_cell.length_c   1.000
_cell.angle_alpha   90.00
_cell.angle_beta   90.00
_cell.angle_gamma   90.00
#
_symmetry.space_group_name_H-M   'P 1'
#
loop_
_entity.id
_entity.type
_entity.pdbx_description
1 polymer ?
#
loop_
_entity_poly.entity_id
_entity_poly.type
_entity_poly.pdbx_seq_one_letter_code
_entity_poly.pdbx_strand_id
1 'polypeptide(L)'
;HPYSRAQLLRGRLEAEGIECFLSNINLVQPQISGGVKIKINEKDAEQALQIIDKIKEEYGEAKQKTVERLKNIRRILVPFDFSEPSINACDFAIGLAAKLKAEIKLLYSYFNPIVISEPYLEDSSYLFQMDKVVGNIAAEAKSQMNGMIAKIKQQAEKEGSGRIKISYHLDRGSPDDVILNFAESWDPGVIVMGTKGTGKASVNYLVGVTKKIIAKAQVPVLVVPQQYIYRGIHYISKVLYATNFDDSDFKALRTLMTLLRPFNVRIYCVHIATEEETTFDNVKMNNLKEHLKTEFNDYNLNCDLIQRDDVLQGLEDYIEDKEIDLLALTTRKRGVIERLFNPSLAKQMLFHTNIPLFVFHSRSVG
;
A
#
# COMPACT_ATOMS: atom_id res chain seq x y z
N HIS A 1 -8.82 -12.86 -15.73
CA HIS A 1 -9.23 -13.16 -17.13
C HIS A 1 -8.78 -14.56 -17.50
N PRO A 2 -9.55 -15.34 -18.26
CA PRO A 2 -9.15 -16.69 -18.68
C PRO A 2 -7.78 -16.73 -19.37
N TYR A 3 -7.44 -15.70 -20.14
CA TYR A 3 -6.17 -15.60 -20.86
C TYR A 3 -4.98 -15.35 -19.92
N SER A 4 -5.09 -14.42 -18.97
CA SER A 4 -4.02 -14.13 -17.99
C SER A 4 -3.75 -15.34 -17.08
N ARG A 5 -4.81 -16.05 -16.68
CA ARG A 5 -4.68 -17.30 -15.93
C ARG A 5 -4.03 -18.41 -16.78
N ALA A 6 -4.40 -18.48 -18.05
CA ALA A 6 -3.80 -19.45 -18.96
C ALA A 6 -2.33 -19.15 -19.23
N GLN A 7 -1.93 -17.89 -19.35
CA GLN A 7 -0.52 -17.50 -19.47
C GLN A 7 0.29 -17.81 -18.21
N LEU A 8 -0.28 -17.55 -17.03
CA LEU A 8 0.38 -17.87 -15.76
C LEU A 8 0.56 -19.37 -15.59
N LEU A 9 -0.47 -20.16 -15.90
CA LEU A 9 -0.41 -21.60 -15.92
C LEU A 9 0.62 -22.11 -16.94
N ARG A 10 0.65 -21.54 -18.13
CA ARG A 10 1.64 -21.84 -19.15
C ARG A 10 3.05 -21.58 -18.64
N GLY A 11 3.34 -20.40 -18.08
CA GLY A 11 4.67 -20.05 -17.57
C GLY A 11 5.14 -20.98 -16.45
N ARG A 12 4.21 -21.45 -15.58
CA ARG A 12 4.53 -22.44 -14.53
C ARG A 12 4.78 -23.83 -15.10
N LEU A 13 4.00 -24.29 -16.08
CA LEU A 13 4.20 -25.56 -16.75
C LEU A 13 5.52 -25.58 -17.53
N GLU A 14 5.84 -24.52 -18.25
CA GLU A 14 7.11 -24.35 -18.96
C GLU A 14 8.32 -24.30 -18.01
N ALA A 15 8.19 -23.68 -16.84
CA ALA A 15 9.24 -23.66 -15.82
C ALA A 15 9.54 -25.07 -15.23
N GLU A 16 8.56 -25.97 -15.24
CA GLU A 16 8.70 -27.39 -14.83
C GLU A 16 9.03 -28.32 -16.02
N GLY A 17 9.37 -27.74 -17.18
CA GLY A 17 9.80 -28.46 -18.35
C GLY A 17 8.67 -29.07 -19.21
N ILE A 18 7.42 -28.69 -18.98
CA ILE A 18 6.26 -29.14 -19.73
C ILE A 18 5.99 -28.16 -20.87
N GLU A 19 6.17 -28.65 -22.11
CA GLU A 19 5.80 -27.89 -23.30
C GLU A 19 4.28 -27.74 -23.41
N CYS A 20 3.81 -26.50 -23.54
CA CYS A 20 2.38 -26.23 -23.63
C CYS A 20 2.04 -25.11 -24.61
N PHE A 21 0.89 -25.25 -25.26
CA PHE A 21 0.39 -24.33 -26.26
C PHE A 21 -0.98 -23.80 -25.85
N LEU A 22 -1.16 -22.46 -25.91
CA LEU A 22 -2.46 -21.83 -25.72
C LEU A 22 -3.27 -21.95 -27.03
N SER A 23 -4.49 -22.40 -26.93
CA SER A 23 -5.42 -22.48 -28.06
C SER A 23 -6.77 -21.91 -27.67
N ASN A 24 -7.59 -21.60 -28.67
CA ASN A 24 -8.89 -20.96 -28.49
C ASN A 24 -8.79 -19.56 -27.87
N ILE A 25 -7.74 -18.81 -28.28
CA ILE A 25 -7.52 -17.44 -27.87
C ILE A 25 -8.36 -16.55 -28.79
N ASN A 26 -9.53 -16.13 -28.32
CA ASN A 26 -10.32 -15.12 -29.02
C ASN A 26 -10.14 -13.76 -28.28
N LEU A 27 -9.28 -12.92 -28.82
CA LEU A 27 -8.98 -11.60 -28.28
C LEU A 27 -10.07 -10.58 -28.58
N VAL A 28 -10.93 -10.86 -29.58
CA VAL A 28 -11.99 -9.95 -30.03
C VAL A 28 -13.32 -10.22 -29.33
N GLN A 29 -13.65 -11.47 -29.05
CA GLN A 29 -14.89 -11.90 -28.38
C GLN A 29 -14.63 -13.09 -27.42
N PRO A 30 -14.03 -12.84 -26.26
CA PRO A 30 -13.67 -13.92 -25.31
C PRO A 30 -14.87 -14.68 -24.75
N GLN A 31 -16.08 -14.11 -24.80
CA GLN A 31 -17.32 -14.72 -24.29
C GLN A 31 -17.87 -15.83 -25.21
N ILE A 32 -17.50 -15.85 -26.49
CA ILE A 32 -17.99 -16.83 -27.47
C ILE A 32 -17.07 -18.06 -27.53
N SER A 33 -15.85 -17.96 -27.02
CA SER A 33 -14.79 -18.96 -27.23
C SER A 33 -14.72 -20.09 -26.18
N GLY A 34 -15.64 -20.23 -25.26
CA GLY A 34 -15.59 -21.33 -24.26
C GLY A 34 -14.31 -21.37 -23.37
N GLY A 35 -13.55 -20.27 -23.34
CA GLY A 35 -12.31 -20.13 -22.56
C GLY A 35 -11.02 -20.49 -23.32
N VAL A 36 -9.88 -20.08 -22.77
CA VAL A 36 -8.56 -20.40 -23.30
C VAL A 36 -8.20 -21.84 -22.90
N LYS A 37 -7.82 -22.65 -23.87
CA LYS A 37 -7.39 -24.04 -23.65
C LYS A 37 -5.88 -24.12 -23.65
N ILE A 38 -5.31 -24.81 -22.67
CA ILE A 38 -3.90 -25.19 -22.64
C ILE A 38 -3.78 -26.60 -23.18
N LYS A 39 -3.03 -26.76 -24.23
CA LYS A 39 -2.71 -28.08 -24.81
C LYS A 39 -1.33 -28.49 -24.35
N ILE A 40 -1.21 -29.71 -23.86
CA ILE A 40 0.03 -30.34 -23.41
C ILE A 40 0.17 -31.68 -24.09
N ASN A 41 1.37 -32.27 -24.04
CA ASN A 41 1.59 -33.61 -24.50
C ASN A 41 0.91 -34.60 -23.53
N GLU A 42 0.34 -35.67 -24.04
CA GLU A 42 -0.33 -36.71 -23.23
C GLU A 42 0.60 -37.34 -22.19
N LYS A 43 1.89 -37.44 -22.48
CA LYS A 43 2.92 -37.94 -21.55
C LYS A 43 3.09 -37.11 -20.31
N ASP A 44 2.82 -35.80 -20.39
CA ASP A 44 3.03 -34.85 -19.33
C ASP A 44 1.72 -34.52 -18.59
N ALA A 45 0.60 -35.18 -18.95
CA ALA A 45 -0.74 -34.87 -18.48
C ALA A 45 -0.86 -35.03 -16.95
N GLU A 46 -0.30 -36.09 -16.39
CA GLU A 46 -0.38 -36.38 -14.97
C GLU A 46 0.42 -35.35 -14.13
N GLN A 47 1.63 -35.04 -14.58
CA GLN A 47 2.46 -34.00 -13.92
C GLN A 47 1.84 -32.61 -14.03
N ALA A 48 1.28 -32.28 -15.19
CA ALA A 48 0.59 -31.02 -15.40
C ALA A 48 -0.64 -30.87 -14.51
N LEU A 49 -1.42 -31.94 -14.29
CA LEU A 49 -2.57 -31.91 -13.36
C LEU A 49 -2.12 -31.68 -11.93
N GLN A 50 -1.05 -32.31 -11.47
CA GLN A 50 -0.51 -32.08 -10.12
C GLN A 50 -0.07 -30.60 -9.93
N ILE A 51 0.59 -30.03 -10.93
CA ILE A 51 0.98 -28.61 -10.91
C ILE A 51 -0.24 -27.68 -10.89
N ILE A 52 -1.26 -27.99 -11.70
CA ILE A 52 -2.51 -27.22 -11.76
C ILE A 52 -3.24 -27.26 -10.41
N ASP A 53 -3.30 -28.42 -9.77
CA ASP A 53 -3.98 -28.58 -8.48
C ASP A 53 -3.21 -27.86 -7.36
N LYS A 54 -1.89 -27.94 -7.35
CA LYS A 54 -1.04 -27.17 -6.45
C LYS A 54 -1.22 -25.64 -6.62
N ILE A 55 -1.32 -25.18 -7.86
CA ILE A 55 -1.61 -23.78 -8.17
C ILE A 55 -3.02 -23.39 -7.71
N LYS A 56 -4.03 -24.26 -7.86
CA LYS A 56 -5.39 -23.99 -7.37
C LYS A 56 -5.44 -23.90 -5.85
N GLU A 57 -4.68 -24.75 -5.13
CA GLU A 57 -4.54 -24.68 -3.67
C GLU A 57 -3.86 -23.38 -3.24
N GLU A 58 -2.72 -23.05 -3.85
CA GLU A 58 -2.02 -21.77 -3.59
C GLU A 58 -2.91 -20.55 -3.85
N TYR A 59 -3.73 -20.57 -4.94
CA TYR A 59 -4.69 -19.52 -5.24
C TYR A 59 -5.87 -19.50 -4.26
N GLY A 60 -6.33 -20.66 -3.81
CA GLY A 60 -7.38 -20.80 -2.80
C GLY A 60 -6.93 -20.25 -1.46
N GLU A 61 -5.73 -20.59 -1.00
CA GLU A 61 -5.12 -20.06 0.21
C GLU A 61 -4.84 -18.55 0.12
N ALA A 62 -4.32 -18.07 -1.01
CA ALA A 62 -4.09 -16.65 -1.23
C ALA A 62 -5.40 -15.85 -1.22
N LYS A 63 -6.48 -16.41 -1.78
CA LYS A 63 -7.81 -15.81 -1.75
C LYS A 63 -8.37 -15.79 -0.31
N GLN A 64 -8.20 -16.87 0.44
CA GLN A 64 -8.66 -16.99 1.81
C GLN A 64 -7.88 -16.07 2.74
N LYS A 65 -6.54 -16.00 2.61
CA LYS A 65 -5.67 -15.05 3.31
C LYS A 65 -5.99 -13.59 2.96
N THR A 66 -6.34 -13.32 1.70
CA THR A 66 -6.78 -11.96 1.29
C THR A 66 -8.13 -11.61 1.90
N VAL A 67 -9.09 -12.53 1.93
CA VAL A 67 -10.41 -12.32 2.57
C VAL A 67 -10.27 -12.17 4.08
N GLU A 68 -9.39 -12.95 4.73
CA GLU A 68 -9.10 -12.79 6.16
C GLU A 68 -8.38 -11.47 6.46
N ARG A 69 -7.42 -11.04 5.63
CA ARG A 69 -6.81 -9.72 5.73
C ARG A 69 -7.79 -8.59 5.50
N LEU A 70 -8.74 -8.75 4.57
CA LEU A 70 -9.82 -7.79 4.35
C LEU A 70 -10.77 -7.70 5.55
N LYS A 71 -10.90 -8.79 6.35
CA LYS A 71 -11.56 -8.74 7.66
C LYS A 71 -10.69 -8.03 8.71
N ASN A 72 -9.36 -8.04 8.56
CA ASN A 72 -8.41 -7.37 9.47
C ASN A 72 -8.18 -5.88 9.18
N ILE A 73 -8.86 -5.28 8.17
CA ILE A 73 -8.88 -3.82 7.91
C ILE A 73 -9.34 -3.00 9.14
N ARG A 74 -9.77 -3.65 10.20
CA ARG A 74 -10.19 -3.01 11.45
C ARG A 74 -9.04 -2.52 12.33
N ARG A 75 -7.79 -2.53 11.83
CA ARG A 75 -6.61 -2.07 12.55
C ARG A 75 -5.84 -1.08 11.69
N ILE A 76 -5.67 0.14 12.18
CA ILE A 76 -4.89 1.19 11.53
C ILE A 76 -3.69 1.50 12.41
N LEU A 77 -2.48 1.31 11.87
CA LEU A 77 -1.24 1.68 12.54
C LEU A 77 -0.83 3.08 12.10
N VAL A 78 -0.56 3.95 13.05
CA VAL A 78 -0.09 5.32 12.80
C VAL A 78 1.25 5.52 13.50
N PRO A 79 2.37 5.45 12.77
CA PRO A 79 3.65 5.94 13.28
C PRO A 79 3.54 7.41 13.66
N PHE A 80 3.90 7.74 14.89
CA PHE A 80 3.63 9.04 15.47
C PHE A 80 4.86 9.59 16.19
N ASP A 81 5.24 10.84 15.92
CA ASP A 81 6.43 11.50 16.46
C ASP A 81 6.17 12.94 16.95
N PHE A 82 4.91 13.29 17.16
CA PHE A 82 4.44 14.61 17.55
C PHE A 82 4.69 15.72 16.53
N SER A 83 5.18 15.41 15.32
CA SER A 83 5.29 16.37 14.23
C SER A 83 3.94 16.72 13.63
N GLU A 84 3.84 17.89 13.01
CA GLU A 84 2.64 18.29 12.26
C GLU A 84 2.26 17.26 11.19
N PRO A 85 3.19 16.67 10.37
CA PRO A 85 2.85 15.60 9.45
C PRO A 85 2.29 14.34 10.10
N SER A 86 2.77 13.97 11.29
CA SER A 86 2.23 12.82 12.01
C SER A 86 0.84 13.10 12.60
N ILE A 87 0.56 14.35 12.99
CA ILE A 87 -0.77 14.79 13.41
C ILE A 87 -1.74 14.75 12.22
N ASN A 88 -1.36 15.31 11.07
CA ASN A 88 -2.17 15.27 9.85
C ASN A 88 -2.47 13.82 9.40
N ALA A 89 -1.48 12.93 9.51
CA ALA A 89 -1.68 11.50 9.24
C ALA A 89 -2.67 10.88 10.25
N CYS A 90 -2.61 11.27 11.52
CA CYS A 90 -3.53 10.80 12.54
C CYS A 90 -4.97 11.28 12.27
N ASP A 91 -5.17 12.54 11.89
CA ASP A 91 -6.48 13.08 11.53
C ASP A 91 -7.09 12.35 10.34
N PHE A 92 -6.27 12.05 9.31
CA PHE A 92 -6.69 11.22 8.20
C PHE A 92 -7.09 9.80 8.66
N ALA A 93 -6.28 9.19 9.53
CA ALA A 93 -6.53 7.86 10.08
C ALA A 93 -7.83 7.80 10.90
N ILE A 94 -8.18 8.87 11.63
CA ILE A 94 -9.45 8.98 12.37
C ILE A 94 -10.64 8.92 11.40
N GLY A 95 -10.63 9.72 10.34
CA GLY A 95 -11.69 9.70 9.33
C GLY A 95 -11.82 8.34 8.65
N LEU A 96 -10.69 7.72 8.31
CA LEU A 96 -10.64 6.38 7.73
C LEU A 96 -11.21 5.33 8.71
N ALA A 97 -10.79 5.38 9.98
CA ALA A 97 -11.25 4.47 11.04
C ALA A 97 -12.76 4.58 11.31
N ALA A 98 -13.31 5.79 11.27
CA ALA A 98 -14.74 6.02 11.43
C ALA A 98 -15.57 5.29 10.38
N LYS A 99 -15.15 5.35 9.12
CA LYS A 99 -15.81 4.67 7.99
C LYS A 99 -15.61 3.16 8.02
N LEU A 100 -14.40 2.70 8.32
CA LEU A 100 -14.04 1.27 8.35
C LEU A 100 -14.43 0.56 9.65
N LYS A 101 -14.89 1.30 10.68
CA LYS A 101 -15.11 0.79 12.04
C LYS A 101 -13.85 0.12 12.60
N ALA A 102 -12.70 0.76 12.37
CA ALA A 102 -11.39 0.28 12.74
C ALA A 102 -10.90 0.86 14.08
N GLU A 103 -9.98 0.14 14.74
CA GLU A 103 -9.20 0.68 15.85
C GLU A 103 -7.92 1.36 15.34
N ILE A 104 -7.47 2.38 16.05
CA ILE A 104 -6.22 3.08 15.76
C ILE A 104 -5.21 2.76 16.85
N LYS A 105 -3.97 2.46 16.42
CA LYS A 105 -2.83 2.36 17.32
C LYS A 105 -1.75 3.35 16.87
N LEU A 106 -1.45 4.32 17.72
CA LEU A 106 -0.32 5.21 17.56
C LEU A 106 0.93 4.47 17.99
N LEU A 107 1.97 4.49 17.18
CA LEU A 107 3.26 3.85 17.48
C LEU A 107 4.34 4.92 17.56
N TYR A 108 4.89 5.10 18.75
CA TYR A 108 6.02 6.00 18.98
C TYR A 108 7.28 5.19 19.27
N SER A 109 8.30 5.40 18.46
CA SER A 109 9.63 4.86 18.74
C SER A 109 10.49 5.90 19.46
N TYR A 110 11.14 5.50 20.54
CA TYR A 110 12.14 6.32 21.20
C TYR A 110 13.51 5.72 21.09
N PHE A 111 14.49 6.56 20.77
CA PHE A 111 15.84 6.15 20.53
C PHE A 111 16.73 6.47 21.74
N ASN A 112 17.67 5.57 22.05
CA ASN A 112 18.71 5.85 23.03
C ASN A 112 19.92 6.47 22.29
N PRO A 113 20.20 7.76 22.47
CA PRO A 113 21.29 8.44 21.76
C PRO A 113 22.69 7.93 22.12
N ILE A 114 22.80 7.04 23.11
CA ILE A 114 24.08 6.73 23.78
C ILE A 114 24.73 5.44 23.29
N VAL A 115 24.13 4.71 22.34
CA VAL A 115 24.72 3.46 21.80
C VAL A 115 25.84 3.71 20.78
N ILE A 116 26.20 4.97 20.49
CA ILE A 116 27.07 5.27 19.32
C ILE A 116 28.56 5.43 19.67
N SER A 117 28.98 5.44 20.90
CA SER A 117 30.42 5.62 21.12
C SER A 117 30.93 4.94 22.37
N GLU A 118 31.80 4.01 22.10
CA GLU A 118 32.89 3.45 22.91
C GLU A 118 32.73 1.99 23.38
N PRO A 119 33.62 1.10 22.94
CA PRO A 119 33.59 -0.32 23.29
C PRO A 119 34.24 -0.65 24.66
N TYR A 120 34.46 0.33 25.55
CA TYR A 120 35.30 0.12 26.76
C TYR A 120 34.64 0.49 28.08
N LEU A 121 33.32 0.57 28.21
CA LEU A 121 32.67 0.90 29.49
C LEU A 121 32.04 -0.34 30.14
N GLU A 122 32.84 -1.18 30.79
CA GLU A 122 32.38 -2.23 31.72
C GLU A 122 31.94 -1.68 33.10
N ASP A 123 31.82 -0.35 33.25
CA ASP A 123 31.49 0.24 34.54
C ASP A 123 29.98 0.16 34.81
N SER A 124 29.60 -0.62 35.82
CA SER A 124 28.23 -0.85 36.25
C SER A 124 27.51 0.44 36.64
N SER A 125 28.21 1.48 37.06
CA SER A 125 27.64 2.79 37.39
C SER A 125 27.13 3.52 36.16
N TYR A 126 27.79 3.36 35.02
CA TYR A 126 27.39 3.92 33.74
C TYR A 126 26.13 3.25 33.19
N LEU A 127 26.04 1.92 33.25
CA LEU A 127 24.88 1.16 32.85
C LEU A 127 23.63 1.55 33.68
N PHE A 128 23.81 1.74 34.99
CA PHE A 128 22.71 2.20 35.86
C PHE A 128 22.24 3.60 35.55
N GLN A 129 23.14 4.53 35.24
CA GLN A 129 22.79 5.89 34.81
C GLN A 129 22.04 5.87 33.46
N MET A 130 22.45 4.99 32.54
CA MET A 130 21.81 4.78 31.26
C MET A 130 20.36 4.29 31.39
N ASP A 131 20.13 3.29 32.21
CA ASP A 131 18.79 2.78 32.45
C ASP A 131 17.87 3.85 33.02
N LYS A 132 18.40 4.70 33.90
CA LYS A 132 17.66 5.84 34.44
C LYS A 132 17.31 6.89 33.38
N VAL A 133 18.25 7.21 32.48
CA VAL A 133 18.01 8.15 31.37
C VAL A 133 16.96 7.57 30.40
N VAL A 134 17.08 6.31 30.03
CA VAL A 134 16.10 5.64 29.16
C VAL A 134 14.73 5.57 29.83
N GLY A 135 14.69 5.27 31.14
CA GLY A 135 13.46 5.26 31.91
C GLY A 135 12.78 6.65 31.94
N ASN A 136 13.55 7.72 32.07
CA ASN A 136 13.01 9.09 32.02
C ASN A 136 12.45 9.44 30.63
N ILE A 137 13.16 9.07 29.55
CA ILE A 137 12.69 9.29 28.16
C ILE A 137 11.38 8.53 27.93
N ALA A 138 11.29 7.28 28.37
CA ALA A 138 10.09 6.47 28.23
C ALA A 138 8.91 7.05 29.06
N ALA A 139 9.15 7.54 30.27
CA ALA A 139 8.16 8.15 31.14
C ALA A 139 7.62 9.48 30.54
N GLU A 140 8.52 10.29 30.00
CA GLU A 140 8.15 11.53 29.32
C GLU A 140 7.33 11.26 28.05
N ALA A 141 7.78 10.33 27.21
CA ALA A 141 7.05 9.89 26.02
C ALA A 141 5.65 9.38 26.39
N LYS A 142 5.52 8.58 27.45
CA LYS A 142 4.23 8.10 27.96
C LYS A 142 3.32 9.24 28.39
N SER A 143 3.85 10.24 29.08
CA SER A 143 3.08 11.42 29.51
C SER A 143 2.59 12.21 28.30
N GLN A 144 3.45 12.49 27.34
CA GLN A 144 3.11 13.20 26.10
C GLN A 144 2.06 12.44 25.29
N MET A 145 2.20 11.12 25.15
CA MET A 145 1.24 10.29 24.43
C MET A 145 -0.13 10.25 25.11
N ASN A 146 -0.19 10.17 26.44
CA ASN A 146 -1.45 10.24 27.17
C ASN A 146 -2.19 11.58 26.91
N GLY A 147 -1.46 12.69 26.95
CA GLY A 147 -2.00 13.99 26.63
C GLY A 147 -2.50 14.11 25.19
N MET A 148 -1.74 13.52 24.23
CA MET A 148 -2.13 13.52 22.82
C MET A 148 -3.35 12.65 22.57
N ILE A 149 -3.42 11.44 23.13
CA ILE A 149 -4.60 10.56 23.03
C ILE A 149 -5.87 11.26 23.55
N ALA A 150 -5.77 12.01 24.65
CA ALA A 150 -6.91 12.74 25.18
C ALA A 150 -7.41 13.81 24.19
N LYS A 151 -6.48 14.56 23.57
CA LYS A 151 -6.81 15.57 22.54
C LYS A 151 -7.44 14.94 21.31
N ILE A 152 -6.86 13.84 20.79
CA ILE A 152 -7.35 13.12 19.63
C ILE A 152 -8.77 12.57 19.89
N LYS A 153 -9.01 11.98 21.05
CA LYS A 153 -10.34 11.48 21.42
C LYS A 153 -11.38 12.60 21.46
N GLN A 154 -11.01 13.73 22.05
CA GLN A 154 -11.90 14.89 22.10
C GLN A 154 -12.24 15.43 20.69
N GLN A 155 -11.26 15.43 19.80
CA GLN A 155 -11.47 15.83 18.40
C GLN A 155 -12.36 14.84 17.66
N ALA A 156 -12.10 13.53 17.80
CA ALA A 156 -12.90 12.46 17.21
C ALA A 156 -14.37 12.51 17.68
N GLU A 157 -14.61 12.84 18.95
CA GLU A 157 -15.96 13.05 19.49
C GLU A 157 -16.69 14.23 18.83
N LYS A 158 -16.00 15.37 18.65
CA LYS A 158 -16.56 16.54 17.97
C LYS A 158 -16.92 16.28 16.52
N GLU A 159 -16.17 15.43 15.84
CA GLU A 159 -16.42 15.03 14.44
C GLU A 159 -17.44 13.89 14.32
N GLY A 160 -18.10 13.49 15.41
CA GLY A 160 -19.06 12.40 15.43
C GLY A 160 -18.43 11.00 15.33
N SER A 161 -17.09 10.90 15.46
CA SER A 161 -16.30 9.69 15.37
C SER A 161 -15.94 9.08 16.73
N GLY A 162 -16.63 9.47 17.81
CA GLY A 162 -16.28 9.17 19.20
C GLY A 162 -16.27 7.69 19.61
N ARG A 163 -16.71 6.78 18.73
CA ARG A 163 -16.71 5.33 19.02
C ARG A 163 -15.43 4.61 18.56
N ILE A 164 -14.44 5.36 18.08
CA ILE A 164 -13.18 4.75 17.61
C ILE A 164 -12.32 4.38 18.80
N LYS A 165 -11.86 3.15 18.87
CA LYS A 165 -10.87 2.71 19.86
C LYS A 165 -9.50 3.23 19.45
N ILE A 166 -8.95 4.15 20.25
CA ILE A 166 -7.62 4.73 20.03
C ILE A 166 -6.73 4.34 21.21
N SER A 167 -5.59 3.75 20.90
CA SER A 167 -4.55 3.36 21.86
C SER A 167 -3.16 3.70 21.31
N TYR A 168 -2.13 3.59 22.15
CA TYR A 168 -0.75 3.74 21.69
C TYR A 168 0.14 2.60 22.14
N HIS A 169 1.27 2.47 21.48
CA HIS A 169 2.38 1.61 21.87
C HIS A 169 3.67 2.42 21.81
N LEU A 170 4.53 2.21 22.79
CA LEU A 170 5.87 2.79 22.85
C LEU A 170 6.88 1.67 22.69
N ASP A 171 7.85 1.84 21.80
CA ASP A 171 8.90 0.87 21.64
C ASP A 171 10.26 1.54 21.47
N ARG A 172 11.32 0.82 21.87
CA ARG A 172 12.70 1.30 21.82
C ARG A 172 13.36 0.80 20.55
N GLY A 173 13.89 1.71 19.73
CA GLY A 173 14.65 1.32 18.54
C GLY A 173 14.60 2.36 17.44
N SER A 174 15.19 2.01 16.29
CA SER A 174 15.08 2.86 15.11
C SER A 174 13.63 2.88 14.62
N PRO A 175 13.09 4.02 14.19
CA PRO A 175 11.68 4.13 13.79
C PRO A 175 11.27 3.13 12.71
N ASP A 176 12.10 2.89 11.72
CA ASP A 176 11.82 1.97 10.63
C ASP A 176 11.72 0.52 11.09
N ASP A 177 12.64 0.05 11.94
CA ASP A 177 12.62 -1.31 12.47
C ASP A 177 11.43 -1.50 13.42
N VAL A 178 11.19 -0.55 14.33
CA VAL A 178 10.06 -0.59 15.25
C VAL A 178 8.72 -0.67 14.50
N ILE A 179 8.55 0.16 13.46
CA ILE A 179 7.30 0.16 12.66
C ILE A 179 7.11 -1.16 11.95
N LEU A 180 8.15 -1.69 11.30
CA LEU A 180 8.06 -2.94 10.54
C LEU A 180 7.79 -4.14 11.45
N ASN A 181 8.54 -4.28 12.56
CA ASN A 181 8.38 -5.37 13.52
C ASN A 181 7.00 -5.31 14.19
N PHE A 182 6.54 -4.12 14.55
CA PHE A 182 5.22 -3.94 15.13
C PHE A 182 4.10 -4.23 14.13
N ALA A 183 4.26 -3.81 12.88
CA ALA A 183 3.30 -4.11 11.82
C ALA A 183 3.22 -5.61 11.53
N GLU A 184 4.33 -6.34 11.60
CA GLU A 184 4.35 -7.80 11.44
C GLU A 184 3.61 -8.52 12.57
N SER A 185 3.83 -8.10 13.83
CA SER A 185 3.24 -8.73 15.00
C SER A 185 1.77 -8.37 15.22
N TRP A 186 1.38 -7.12 14.94
CA TRP A 186 0.02 -6.63 15.17
C TRP A 186 -0.91 -6.78 13.96
N ASP A 187 -0.35 -7.05 12.77
CA ASP A 187 -1.05 -7.27 11.49
C ASP A 187 -2.10 -6.19 11.19
N PRO A 188 -1.71 -4.91 11.02
CA PRO A 188 -2.65 -3.85 10.66
C PRO A 188 -3.14 -4.02 9.22
N GLY A 189 -4.36 -3.58 8.95
CA GLY A 189 -4.88 -3.52 7.58
C GLY A 189 -4.24 -2.41 6.73
N VAL A 190 -3.73 -1.36 7.39
CA VAL A 190 -3.04 -0.23 6.75
C VAL A 190 -2.14 0.49 7.75
N ILE A 191 -1.00 0.97 7.26
CA ILE A 191 -0.16 1.95 7.95
C ILE A 191 -0.48 3.32 7.38
N VAL A 192 -0.80 4.31 8.22
CA VAL A 192 -1.03 5.69 7.81
C VAL A 192 0.08 6.55 8.41
N MET A 193 0.85 7.23 7.59
CA MET A 193 2.00 8.00 8.06
C MET A 193 2.23 9.30 7.29
N GLY A 194 2.85 10.28 7.93
CA GLY A 194 3.28 11.53 7.30
C GLY A 194 4.58 11.37 6.50
N THR A 195 4.87 12.33 5.63
CA THR A 195 6.10 12.33 4.81
C THR A 195 7.34 12.86 5.53
N LYS A 196 7.18 13.69 6.56
CA LYS A 196 8.26 14.25 7.36
C LYS A 196 7.94 14.12 8.85
N GLY A 197 8.95 14.12 9.70
CA GLY A 197 8.82 14.12 11.17
C GLY A 197 9.71 15.17 11.82
N THR A 198 9.77 15.20 13.16
CA THR A 198 10.42 16.25 13.98
C THR A 198 11.94 16.27 13.92
N GLY A 199 12.60 15.34 13.26
CA GLY A 199 14.06 15.26 13.23
C GLY A 199 14.73 16.55 12.73
N LYS A 200 15.37 17.29 13.65
CA LYS A 200 16.22 18.45 13.33
C LYS A 200 17.48 18.08 12.54
N ALA A 201 17.82 16.80 12.49
CA ALA A 201 18.93 16.27 11.73
C ALA A 201 18.52 16.09 10.26
N SER A 202 18.96 17.00 9.44
CA SER A 202 18.92 16.99 7.98
C SER A 202 17.64 16.43 7.33
N VAL A 203 17.09 17.21 6.42
CA VAL A 203 15.93 16.96 5.54
C VAL A 203 15.84 15.53 4.95
N ASN A 204 16.93 14.73 5.06
CA ASN A 204 17.07 13.42 4.43
C ASN A 204 16.69 12.21 5.32
N TYR A 205 16.65 12.33 6.66
CA TYR A 205 16.52 11.13 7.52
C TYR A 205 15.08 10.60 7.60
N LEU A 206 14.10 11.47 7.65
CA LEU A 206 12.67 11.06 7.79
C LEU A 206 12.01 10.72 6.46
N VAL A 207 12.49 11.32 5.38
CA VAL A 207 12.25 10.79 4.02
C VAL A 207 12.77 9.36 3.94
N GLY A 208 13.83 9.03 4.68
CA GLY A 208 14.38 7.69 4.81
C GLY A 208 13.41 6.69 5.46
N VAL A 209 12.74 7.04 6.57
CA VAL A 209 11.79 6.14 7.27
C VAL A 209 10.60 5.83 6.37
N THR A 210 9.90 6.82 5.86
CA THR A 210 8.74 6.62 4.98
C THR A 210 9.11 5.79 3.74
N LYS A 211 10.25 6.08 3.12
CA LYS A 211 10.74 5.32 1.97
C LYS A 211 11.03 3.85 2.32
N LYS A 212 11.65 3.60 3.48
CA LYS A 212 11.92 2.23 3.95
C LYS A 212 10.63 1.48 4.27
N ILE A 213 9.65 2.13 4.91
CA ILE A 213 8.36 1.51 5.20
C ILE A 213 7.62 1.17 3.91
N ILE A 214 7.54 2.09 2.95
CA ILE A 214 6.94 1.83 1.64
C ILE A 214 7.64 0.64 0.94
N ALA A 215 8.96 0.56 1.02
CA ALA A 215 9.72 -0.50 0.34
C ALA A 215 9.59 -1.88 1.01
N LYS A 216 9.41 -1.93 2.34
CA LYS A 216 9.52 -3.18 3.13
C LYS A 216 8.21 -3.63 3.78
N ALA A 217 7.25 -2.72 4.00
CA ALA A 217 5.98 -3.07 4.64
C ALA A 217 5.22 -4.12 3.82
N GLN A 218 4.67 -5.10 4.50
CA GLN A 218 3.87 -6.15 3.87
C GLN A 218 2.38 -5.83 3.80
N VAL A 219 2.01 -4.69 4.35
CA VAL A 219 0.64 -4.15 4.38
C VAL A 219 0.60 -2.83 3.61
N PRO A 220 -0.58 -2.43 3.11
CA PRO A 220 -0.72 -1.14 2.43
C PRO A 220 -0.25 0.03 3.28
N VAL A 221 0.39 1.02 2.65
CA VAL A 221 0.89 2.23 3.31
C VAL A 221 0.20 3.44 2.70
N LEU A 222 -0.53 4.20 3.51
CA LEU A 222 -1.09 5.48 3.13
C LEU A 222 -0.17 6.59 3.63
N VAL A 223 0.39 7.34 2.70
CA VAL A 223 1.30 8.45 2.97
C VAL A 223 0.56 9.77 2.83
N VAL A 224 0.57 10.57 3.89
CA VAL A 224 -0.07 11.89 3.91
C VAL A 224 1.01 12.96 3.74
N PRO A 225 0.96 13.77 2.67
CA PRO A 225 1.93 14.84 2.44
C PRO A 225 1.89 15.90 3.53
N GLN A 226 3.02 16.54 3.81
CA GLN A 226 3.11 17.60 4.83
C GLN A 226 2.18 18.79 4.54
N GLN A 227 2.06 19.16 3.26
CA GLN A 227 1.21 20.27 2.85
C GLN A 227 -0.27 19.89 2.69
N TYR A 228 -0.62 18.62 2.86
CA TYR A 228 -2.00 18.18 2.77
C TYR A 228 -2.83 18.73 3.93
N ILE A 229 -3.86 19.50 3.62
CA ILE A 229 -4.81 20.01 4.60
C ILE A 229 -5.97 19.04 4.68
N TYR A 230 -6.05 18.27 5.76
CA TYR A 230 -7.18 17.37 5.98
C TYR A 230 -8.46 18.18 6.24
N ARG A 231 -9.43 18.03 5.37
CA ARG A 231 -10.74 18.70 5.45
C ARG A 231 -11.86 17.76 5.91
N GLY A 232 -11.55 16.48 6.05
CA GLY A 232 -12.49 15.42 6.38
C GLY A 232 -12.48 14.30 5.33
N ILE A 233 -12.77 13.09 5.77
CA ILE A 233 -12.70 11.90 4.90
C ILE A 233 -13.74 11.90 3.78
N HIS A 234 -14.82 12.64 3.94
CA HIS A 234 -15.88 12.79 2.94
C HIS A 234 -15.47 13.63 1.72
N TYR A 235 -14.38 14.39 1.81
CA TYR A 235 -13.81 15.11 0.68
C TYR A 235 -12.99 14.19 -0.24
N ILE A 236 -12.66 12.98 0.18
CA ILE A 236 -12.08 11.99 -0.72
C ILE A 236 -13.18 11.38 -1.57
N SER A 237 -13.31 11.86 -2.79
CA SER A 237 -14.37 11.49 -3.74
C SER A 237 -13.84 10.92 -5.06
N LYS A 238 -12.61 11.26 -5.45
CA LYS A 238 -11.97 10.85 -6.69
C LYS A 238 -10.62 10.19 -6.38
N VAL A 239 -10.49 8.92 -6.73
CA VAL A 239 -9.30 8.12 -6.47
C VAL A 239 -8.69 7.67 -7.79
N LEU A 240 -7.43 8.00 -8.02
CA LEU A 240 -6.66 7.52 -9.17
C LEU A 240 -5.88 6.28 -8.78
N TYR A 241 -6.04 5.21 -9.53
CA TYR A 241 -5.20 4.02 -9.47
C TYR A 241 -4.32 3.94 -10.72
N ALA A 242 -3.01 4.10 -10.54
CA ALA A 242 -2.04 3.96 -11.63
C ALA A 242 -1.71 2.48 -11.86
N THR A 243 -2.12 1.93 -13.01
CA THR A 243 -1.92 0.52 -13.37
C THR A 243 -0.86 0.35 -14.45
N ASN A 244 -0.22 -0.82 -14.43
CA ASN A 244 0.61 -1.31 -15.53
C ASN A 244 0.14 -2.68 -16.04
N PHE A 245 -1.05 -3.07 -15.65
CA PHE A 245 -1.67 -4.35 -16.02
C PHE A 245 -0.99 -5.60 -15.45
N ASP A 246 -0.16 -5.46 -14.41
CA ASP A 246 0.45 -6.60 -13.75
C ASP A 246 -0.54 -7.36 -12.86
N ASP A 247 -0.30 -8.64 -12.58
CA ASP A 247 -1.14 -9.44 -11.68
C ASP A 247 -1.22 -8.85 -10.26
N SER A 248 -0.15 -8.14 -9.84
CA SER A 248 -0.13 -7.43 -8.59
C SER A 248 -1.11 -6.25 -8.55
N ASP A 249 -1.34 -5.60 -9.69
CA ASP A 249 -2.28 -4.49 -9.81
C ASP A 249 -3.71 -4.96 -9.57
N PHE A 250 -4.10 -6.14 -10.07
CA PHE A 250 -5.42 -6.70 -9.81
C PHE A 250 -5.67 -6.97 -8.31
N LYS A 251 -4.65 -7.49 -7.60
CA LYS A 251 -4.74 -7.73 -6.15
C LYS A 251 -4.81 -6.43 -5.37
N ALA A 252 -3.98 -5.45 -5.73
CA ALA A 252 -3.95 -4.14 -5.11
C ALA A 252 -5.26 -3.39 -5.35
N LEU A 253 -5.76 -3.38 -6.58
CA LEU A 253 -7.00 -2.72 -6.95
C LEU A 253 -8.20 -3.35 -6.22
N ARG A 254 -8.25 -4.67 -6.11
CA ARG A 254 -9.26 -5.38 -5.30
C ARG A 254 -9.19 -4.96 -3.83
N THR A 255 -8.00 -4.85 -3.28
CA THR A 255 -7.80 -4.40 -1.88
C THR A 255 -8.24 -2.96 -1.72
N LEU A 256 -7.85 -2.07 -2.64
CA LEU A 256 -8.25 -0.67 -2.66
C LEU A 256 -9.78 -0.54 -2.72
N MET A 257 -10.43 -1.24 -3.66
CA MET A 257 -11.88 -1.18 -3.82
C MET A 257 -12.60 -1.70 -2.57
N THR A 258 -12.08 -2.74 -1.93
CA THR A 258 -12.66 -3.25 -0.67
C THR A 258 -12.49 -2.25 0.47
N LEU A 259 -11.32 -1.60 0.58
CA LEU A 259 -11.06 -0.52 1.55
C LEU A 259 -11.99 0.67 1.33
N LEU A 260 -12.20 1.04 0.08
CA LEU A 260 -13.00 2.21 -0.29
C LEU A 260 -14.51 1.91 -0.37
N ARG A 261 -14.95 0.67 -0.17
CA ARG A 261 -16.36 0.28 -0.24
C ARG A 261 -17.29 1.12 0.64
N PRO A 262 -16.92 1.53 1.87
CA PRO A 262 -17.76 2.39 2.70
C PRO A 262 -17.80 3.86 2.25
N PHE A 263 -17.02 4.20 1.20
CA PHE A 263 -16.89 5.55 0.67
C PHE A 263 -17.61 5.63 -0.67
N ASN A 264 -18.29 6.71 -0.92
CA ASN A 264 -18.89 6.95 -2.24
C ASN A 264 -17.87 7.63 -3.17
N VAL A 265 -16.87 6.85 -3.61
CA VAL A 265 -15.77 7.36 -4.44
C VAL A 265 -15.91 6.94 -5.90
N ARG A 266 -15.42 7.79 -6.80
CA ARG A 266 -15.17 7.45 -8.19
C ARG A 266 -13.71 7.00 -8.33
N ILE A 267 -13.50 5.85 -8.94
CA ILE A 267 -12.17 5.29 -9.17
C ILE A 267 -11.79 5.47 -10.63
N TYR A 268 -10.65 6.07 -10.86
CA TYR A 268 -10.02 6.22 -12.17
C TYR A 268 -8.84 5.26 -12.24
N CYS A 269 -8.95 4.24 -13.09
CA CYS A 269 -7.87 3.31 -13.36
C CYS A 269 -7.13 3.78 -14.61
N VAL A 270 -5.89 4.25 -14.45
CA VAL A 270 -5.16 4.93 -15.53
C VAL A 270 -3.85 4.20 -15.82
N HIS A 271 -3.58 4.01 -17.10
CA HIS A 271 -2.29 3.59 -17.60
C HIS A 271 -1.71 4.70 -18.48
N ILE A 272 -0.44 5.05 -18.24
CA ILE A 272 0.30 5.96 -19.09
C ILE A 272 1.15 5.13 -20.04
N ALA A 273 0.78 5.15 -21.33
CA ALA A 273 1.50 4.47 -22.40
C ALA A 273 2.55 5.40 -23.01
N THR A 274 3.74 4.89 -23.25
CA THR A 274 4.75 5.53 -24.10
C THR A 274 4.51 5.17 -25.57
N GLU A 275 5.09 5.90 -26.53
CA GLU A 275 4.73 5.79 -27.97
C GLU A 275 4.83 4.39 -28.59
N GLU A 276 5.60 3.47 -27.99
CA GLU A 276 5.87 2.15 -28.58
C GLU A 276 4.81 1.07 -28.27
N GLU A 277 3.87 1.30 -27.31
CA GLU A 277 3.05 0.20 -26.74
C GLU A 277 1.53 0.31 -26.97
N THR A 278 1.01 1.29 -27.65
CA THR A 278 -0.42 1.73 -27.62
C THR A 278 -1.47 0.69 -28.04
N THR A 279 -1.21 -0.17 -29.03
CA THR A 279 -2.23 -1.13 -29.54
C THR A 279 -2.48 -2.26 -28.54
N PHE A 280 -1.42 -2.78 -27.93
CA PHE A 280 -1.52 -3.88 -26.97
C PHE A 280 -2.08 -3.41 -25.62
N ASP A 281 -1.80 -2.18 -25.24
CA ASP A 281 -2.27 -1.59 -24.00
C ASP A 281 -3.76 -1.26 -24.04
N ASN A 282 -4.30 -0.90 -25.19
CA ASN A 282 -5.75 -0.77 -25.39
C ASN A 282 -6.49 -2.07 -25.12
N VAL A 283 -5.96 -3.22 -25.57
CA VAL A 283 -6.54 -4.54 -25.33
C VAL A 283 -6.47 -4.88 -23.84
N LYS A 284 -5.35 -4.61 -23.18
CA LYS A 284 -5.18 -4.84 -21.74
C LYS A 284 -6.14 -3.96 -20.92
N MET A 285 -6.28 -2.68 -21.28
CA MET A 285 -7.19 -1.76 -20.59
C MET A 285 -8.65 -2.19 -20.73
N ASN A 286 -9.07 -2.59 -21.92
CA ASN A 286 -10.43 -3.10 -22.13
C ASN A 286 -10.70 -4.39 -21.33
N ASN A 287 -9.72 -5.30 -21.28
CA ASN A 287 -9.81 -6.52 -20.48
C ASN A 287 -9.90 -6.21 -18.97
N LEU A 288 -9.09 -5.25 -18.49
CA LEU A 288 -9.15 -4.78 -17.11
C LEU A 288 -10.54 -4.20 -16.79
N LYS A 289 -11.06 -3.33 -17.66
CA LYS A 289 -12.38 -2.70 -17.52
C LYS A 289 -13.50 -3.74 -17.43
N GLU A 290 -13.51 -4.72 -18.32
CA GLU A 290 -14.51 -5.79 -18.30
C GLU A 290 -14.40 -6.66 -17.03
N HIS A 291 -13.19 -6.99 -16.61
CA HIS A 291 -12.96 -7.74 -15.38
C HIS A 291 -13.46 -6.99 -14.15
N LEU A 292 -13.12 -5.71 -14.04
CA LEU A 292 -13.53 -4.88 -12.90
C LEU A 292 -15.04 -4.64 -12.87
N LYS A 293 -15.69 -4.43 -14.02
CA LYS A 293 -17.13 -4.33 -14.11
C LYS A 293 -17.84 -5.61 -13.66
N THR A 294 -17.29 -6.76 -14.00
CA THR A 294 -17.87 -8.06 -13.61
C THR A 294 -17.74 -8.32 -12.11
N GLU A 295 -16.62 -7.92 -11.50
CA GLU A 295 -16.34 -8.19 -10.09
C GLU A 295 -16.91 -7.07 -9.17
N PHE A 296 -17.01 -5.84 -9.67
CA PHE A 296 -17.33 -4.63 -8.92
C PHE A 296 -18.34 -3.75 -9.65
N ASN A 297 -19.48 -4.33 -10.03
CA ASN A 297 -20.55 -3.65 -10.77
C ASN A 297 -21.15 -2.45 -10.03
N ASP A 298 -21.02 -2.38 -8.70
CA ASP A 298 -21.57 -1.31 -7.86
C ASP A 298 -20.66 -0.06 -7.78
N TYR A 299 -19.49 -0.08 -8.45
CA TYR A 299 -18.53 1.02 -8.38
C TYR A 299 -18.60 1.94 -9.59
N ASN A 300 -18.42 3.25 -9.32
CA ASN A 300 -18.20 4.23 -10.36
C ASN A 300 -16.73 4.18 -10.82
N LEU A 301 -16.48 3.38 -11.85
CA LEU A 301 -15.14 3.07 -12.34
C LEU A 301 -14.94 3.61 -13.76
N ASN A 302 -13.90 4.41 -13.94
CA ASN A 302 -13.39 4.85 -15.22
C ASN A 302 -12.06 4.16 -15.51
N CYS A 303 -11.80 3.81 -16.78
CA CYS A 303 -10.54 3.20 -17.18
C CYS A 303 -10.03 3.95 -18.40
N ASP A 304 -8.91 4.64 -18.26
CA ASP A 304 -8.36 5.53 -19.26
C ASP A 304 -6.92 5.13 -19.61
N LEU A 305 -6.63 5.14 -20.91
CA LEU A 305 -5.29 4.99 -21.45
C LEU A 305 -4.83 6.37 -21.96
N ILE A 306 -3.69 6.83 -21.45
CA ILE A 306 -3.15 8.15 -21.79
C ILE A 306 -1.78 7.95 -22.42
N GLN A 307 -1.56 8.61 -23.56
CA GLN A 307 -0.28 8.60 -24.22
C GLN A 307 0.54 9.81 -23.76
N ARG A 308 1.71 9.57 -23.18
CA ARG A 308 2.69 10.58 -22.76
C ARG A 308 4.09 9.98 -22.77
N ASP A 309 5.08 10.78 -23.08
CA ASP A 309 6.49 10.36 -23.08
C ASP A 309 7.03 10.22 -21.65
N ASP A 310 6.49 10.99 -20.71
CA ASP A 310 6.84 10.91 -19.28
C ASP A 310 5.63 10.46 -18.45
N VAL A 311 5.80 9.32 -17.76
CA VAL A 311 4.74 8.71 -16.94
C VAL A 311 4.34 9.62 -15.77
N LEU A 312 5.30 10.34 -15.18
CA LEU A 312 5.01 11.20 -14.04
C LEU A 312 4.23 12.42 -14.45
N GLN A 313 4.69 13.09 -15.49
CA GLN A 313 4.01 14.27 -16.04
C GLN A 313 2.58 13.88 -16.46
N GLY A 314 2.42 12.71 -17.09
CA GLY A 314 1.09 12.20 -17.46
C GLY A 314 0.17 11.96 -16.26
N LEU A 315 0.70 11.46 -15.13
CA LEU A 315 -0.06 11.29 -13.91
C LEU A 315 -0.38 12.63 -13.23
N GLU A 316 0.57 13.57 -13.18
CA GLU A 316 0.37 14.92 -12.64
C GLU A 316 -0.70 15.68 -13.41
N ASP A 317 -0.60 15.73 -14.76
CA ASP A 317 -1.59 16.34 -15.64
C ASP A 317 -3.00 15.75 -15.38
N TYR A 318 -3.08 14.42 -15.23
CA TYR A 318 -4.37 13.75 -14.98
C TYR A 318 -4.93 14.05 -13.60
N ILE A 319 -4.07 14.10 -12.57
CA ILE A 319 -4.45 14.47 -11.20
C ILE A 319 -5.06 15.86 -11.17
N GLU A 320 -4.44 16.82 -11.87
CA GLU A 320 -4.94 18.19 -11.95
C GLU A 320 -6.23 18.28 -12.79
N ASP A 321 -6.28 17.68 -13.98
CA ASP A 321 -7.44 17.74 -14.88
C ASP A 321 -8.70 17.12 -14.25
N LYS A 322 -8.54 16.01 -13.54
CA LYS A 322 -9.66 15.31 -12.89
C LYS A 322 -9.90 15.75 -11.45
N GLU A 323 -9.06 16.62 -10.90
CA GLU A 323 -9.08 17.03 -9.49
C GLU A 323 -9.08 15.79 -8.56
N ILE A 324 -8.08 14.94 -8.71
CA ILE A 324 -7.96 13.70 -7.94
C ILE A 324 -7.62 13.99 -6.48
N ASP A 325 -8.31 13.33 -5.57
CA ASP A 325 -8.13 13.52 -4.12
C ASP A 325 -7.14 12.54 -3.49
N LEU A 326 -6.90 11.38 -4.12
CA LEU A 326 -6.00 10.34 -3.63
C LEU A 326 -5.40 9.57 -4.81
N LEU A 327 -4.08 9.38 -4.79
CA LEU A 327 -3.35 8.53 -5.73
C LEU A 327 -3.09 7.16 -5.10
N ALA A 328 -3.31 6.09 -5.86
CA ALA A 328 -3.00 4.72 -5.46
C ALA A 328 -2.14 4.01 -6.51
N LEU A 329 -1.18 3.20 -6.07
CA LEU A 329 -0.29 2.44 -6.95
C LEU A 329 0.31 1.21 -6.23
N THR A 330 0.96 0.32 -6.99
CA THR A 330 1.71 -0.83 -6.45
C THR A 330 3.22 -0.60 -6.45
N THR A 331 3.93 -1.29 -5.52
CA THR A 331 5.40 -1.18 -5.38
C THR A 331 6.21 -2.07 -6.33
N ARG A 332 5.62 -2.98 -7.06
CA ARG A 332 6.36 -4.05 -7.77
C ARG A 332 7.25 -3.59 -8.92
N LYS A 333 7.09 -2.42 -9.44
CA LYS A 333 7.93 -2.01 -10.56
C LYS A 333 9.21 -1.33 -10.15
N ARG A 334 10.29 -2.09 -10.19
CA ARG A 334 11.66 -1.55 -10.17
C ARG A 334 11.82 -0.36 -11.13
N GLY A 335 11.19 -0.33 -12.28
CA GLY A 335 11.29 0.76 -13.24
C GLY A 335 10.43 2.00 -12.93
N VAL A 336 9.17 1.85 -12.49
CA VAL A 336 8.33 3.00 -12.08
C VAL A 336 8.65 3.40 -10.65
N ILE A 337 8.94 2.44 -9.78
CA ILE A 337 9.34 2.72 -8.41
C ILE A 337 10.79 3.18 -8.32
N GLU A 338 11.73 2.63 -9.10
CA GLU A 338 13.07 3.23 -9.20
C GLU A 338 13.00 4.62 -9.83
N ARG A 339 12.05 4.90 -10.70
CA ARG A 339 11.75 6.24 -11.16
C ARG A 339 10.91 7.05 -10.17
N LEU A 340 9.91 6.47 -9.51
CA LEU A 340 9.17 7.06 -8.38
C LEU A 340 10.01 7.13 -7.11
N PHE A 341 10.98 6.23 -6.93
CA PHE A 341 11.94 6.21 -5.81
C PHE A 341 13.37 6.51 -6.23
N ASN A 342 13.63 6.84 -7.50
CA ASN A 342 14.82 7.57 -7.85
C ASN A 342 14.79 8.88 -7.03
N PRO A 343 15.90 9.22 -6.27
CA PRO A 343 15.87 10.40 -5.39
C PRO A 343 15.45 11.70 -6.05
N SER A 344 15.52 11.76 -7.38
CA SER A 344 15.00 12.89 -8.16
C SER A 344 13.48 12.84 -8.40
N LEU A 345 12.87 11.66 -8.57
CA LEU A 345 11.48 11.50 -9.00
C LEU A 345 10.49 11.20 -7.88
N ALA A 346 10.86 10.33 -6.92
CA ALA A 346 10.04 10.14 -5.72
C ALA A 346 10.04 11.38 -4.81
N LYS A 347 11.13 12.15 -4.87
CA LYS A 347 11.13 13.51 -4.32
C LYS A 347 10.06 14.36 -5.01
N GLN A 348 9.87 14.26 -6.30
CA GLN A 348 8.87 15.03 -7.01
C GLN A 348 7.44 14.58 -6.65
N MET A 349 7.04 13.31 -6.79
CA MET A 349 5.67 12.88 -6.53
C MET A 349 5.26 12.90 -5.05
N LEU A 350 6.11 12.44 -4.11
CA LEU A 350 5.81 12.53 -2.68
C LEU A 350 5.83 13.98 -2.17
N PHE A 351 6.44 14.92 -2.91
CA PHE A 351 6.64 16.30 -2.48
C PHE A 351 5.96 17.34 -3.38
N HIS A 352 5.48 16.97 -4.57
CA HIS A 352 4.79 17.89 -5.48
C HIS A 352 3.29 17.62 -5.61
N THR A 353 2.83 16.37 -5.44
CA THR A 353 1.40 16.13 -5.29
C THR A 353 0.98 16.46 -3.85
N ASN A 354 0.12 17.46 -3.67
CA ASN A 354 -0.47 17.80 -2.38
C ASN A 354 -1.58 16.83 -1.97
N ILE A 355 -1.67 15.64 -2.58
CA ILE A 355 -2.69 14.63 -2.30
C ILE A 355 -2.09 13.39 -1.63
N PRO A 356 -2.84 12.68 -0.79
CA PRO A 356 -2.39 11.44 -0.19
C PRO A 356 -2.05 10.37 -1.22
N LEU A 357 -1.03 9.56 -0.90
CA LEU A 357 -0.55 8.47 -1.74
C LEU A 357 -0.79 7.12 -1.04
N PHE A 358 -1.53 6.23 -1.67
CA PHE A 358 -1.78 4.89 -1.18
C PHE A 358 -0.91 3.87 -1.94
N VAL A 359 0.02 3.25 -1.25
CA VAL A 359 0.97 2.30 -1.83
C VAL A 359 0.63 0.88 -1.39
N PHE A 360 0.40 0.02 -2.38
CA PHE A 360 0.16 -1.39 -2.16
C PHE A 360 1.43 -2.18 -2.45
N HIS A 361 1.82 -3.05 -1.52
CA HIS A 361 2.97 -3.91 -1.72
C HIS A 361 2.58 -5.15 -2.54
N SER A 362 3.26 -5.40 -3.65
CA SER A 362 3.09 -6.65 -4.38
C SER A 362 4.00 -7.70 -3.77
N ARG A 363 3.44 -8.71 -3.12
CA ARG A 363 4.23 -9.90 -2.78
C ARG A 363 4.63 -10.60 -4.07
N SER A 364 5.93 -10.74 -4.31
CA SER A 364 6.42 -11.86 -5.08
C SER A 364 6.07 -13.11 -4.27
N VAL A 365 5.25 -13.99 -4.85
CA VAL A 365 5.19 -15.39 -4.41
C VAL A 365 6.58 -15.91 -4.73
N GLY A 366 7.44 -16.06 -3.69
CA GLY A 366 8.66 -16.83 -3.78
C GLY A 366 8.33 -18.31 -3.85
#